data_8e946a4bdffe3b66526176178e5f6830
#
_entry.id   8e946a4bdffe3b66526176178e5f6830
#
_cell.length_a   1.000
_cell.length_b   1.000
_cell.length_c   1.000
_cell.angle_alpha   90.00
_cell.angle_beta   90.00
_cell.angle_gamma   90.00
#
_symmetry.space_group_name_H-M   'P 1'
#
loop_
_entity.id
_entity.type
_entity.pdbx_description
1 polymer ?
#
loop_
_entity_poly.entity_id
_entity_poly.type
_entity_poly.pdbx_seq_one_letter_code
_entity_poly.pdbx_strand_id
1 'polypeptide(L)'
;MDSLSGILQLLSNQATSLKAECGFGNNFSFIRPRGAFINGIGVETPGSVRFMELFDKSSEIITSGSGKKSINKKAKGKIRKGALMGVLDCWHPDIIEFITAKQNAGKLSKFNLSVNCSDKFMNKVLEVDELKKKSASREEIDKITWDLIFPVTTHEKYKSEWFGDIEDWTTKGYPINILQTVKVEWLWDLITQSTFNRNEPGILFLDRANYFNQLNYKEHINACNPCVAGDMLVSVIIKGKAEKICMRDLVELWKSDKSIKVKGYNEQIKTIDYFDITNACLTKSNAKILKITDSISGKSIRVTSDHKVFTENRGYVEAQYLKSTDILKLN
;
A
#
# COMPACT_ATOMS: atom_id res chain seq x y z
N MET A 1 -11.61 11.92 -0.67
CA MET A 1 -11.98 13.36 -0.58
C MET A 1 -11.43 13.90 0.73
N ASP A 2 -10.67 14.99 0.69
CA ASP A 2 -10.08 15.64 1.86
C ASP A 2 -11.14 16.44 2.65
N SER A 3 -11.94 15.72 3.39
CA SER A 3 -12.96 16.24 4.31
C SER A 3 -13.15 15.27 5.46
N LEU A 4 -13.59 15.76 6.62
CA LEU A 4 -13.86 14.87 7.76
C LEU A 4 -14.85 13.76 7.41
N SER A 5 -15.91 14.10 6.69
CA SER A 5 -16.90 13.11 6.21
C SER A 5 -16.26 12.07 5.29
N GLY A 6 -15.41 12.49 4.34
CA GLY A 6 -14.71 11.56 3.44
C GLY A 6 -13.73 10.64 4.18
N ILE A 7 -12.99 11.19 5.15
CA ILE A 7 -12.06 10.41 6.00
C ILE A 7 -12.82 9.39 6.85
N LEU A 8 -13.95 9.78 7.47
CA LEU A 8 -14.79 8.88 8.27
C LEU A 8 -15.48 7.82 7.40
N GLN A 9 -15.87 8.14 6.17
CA GLN A 9 -16.40 7.17 5.23
C GLN A 9 -15.35 6.11 4.88
N LEU A 10 -14.10 6.54 4.64
CA LEU A 10 -12.99 5.64 4.38
C LEU A 10 -12.70 4.72 5.59
N LEU A 11 -12.76 5.28 6.80
CA LEU A 11 -12.63 4.52 8.05
C LEU A 11 -13.74 3.48 8.20
N SER A 12 -14.98 3.82 7.85
CA SER A 12 -16.12 2.89 7.84
C SER A 12 -15.90 1.75 6.85
N ASN A 13 -15.40 2.05 5.65
CA ASN A 13 -15.08 1.05 4.64
C ASN A 13 -13.98 0.09 5.14
N GLN A 14 -12.92 0.64 5.76
CA GLN A 14 -11.88 -0.17 6.41
C GLN A 14 -12.47 -1.09 7.48
N ALA A 15 -13.30 -0.55 8.38
CA ALA A 15 -13.92 -1.31 9.46
C ALA A 15 -14.74 -2.49 8.94
N THR A 16 -15.52 -2.26 7.89
CA THR A 16 -16.35 -3.29 7.23
C THR A 16 -15.48 -4.36 6.57
N SER A 17 -14.43 -3.96 5.88
CA SER A 17 -13.48 -4.89 5.23
C SER A 17 -12.74 -5.76 6.25
N LEU A 18 -12.27 -5.16 7.33
CA LEU A 18 -11.61 -5.88 8.42
C LEU A 18 -12.57 -6.87 9.12
N LYS A 19 -13.84 -6.48 9.30
CA LYS A 19 -14.86 -7.38 9.83
C LYS A 19 -15.11 -8.58 8.90
N ALA A 20 -15.02 -8.36 7.59
CA ALA A 20 -15.10 -9.42 6.58
C ALA A 20 -13.79 -10.22 6.46
N GLU A 21 -12.79 -9.96 7.32
CA GLU A 21 -11.48 -10.62 7.33
C GLU A 21 -10.65 -10.37 6.07
N CYS A 22 -10.90 -9.25 5.39
CA CYS A 22 -10.14 -8.82 4.22
C CYS A 22 -9.02 -7.87 4.64
N GLY A 23 -7.93 -7.84 3.86
CA GLY A 23 -6.93 -6.80 3.95
C GLY A 23 -7.47 -5.49 3.37
N PHE A 24 -6.97 -4.36 3.84
CA PHE A 24 -7.39 -3.04 3.37
C PHE A 24 -6.19 -2.14 3.18
N GLY A 25 -6.07 -1.54 1.99
CA GLY A 25 -5.02 -0.60 1.65
C GLY A 25 -5.59 0.79 1.39
N ASN A 26 -4.94 1.81 1.94
CA ASN A 26 -5.29 3.21 1.74
C ASN A 26 -4.07 4.01 1.34
N ASN A 27 -4.23 4.85 0.32
CA ASN A 27 -3.33 5.97 0.07
C ASN A 27 -3.86 7.20 0.82
N PHE A 28 -3.02 7.78 1.68
CA PHE A 28 -3.37 8.92 2.52
C PHE A 28 -2.94 10.26 1.92
N SER A 29 -2.38 10.27 0.71
CA SER A 29 -1.89 11.49 0.04
C SER A 29 -3.00 12.47 -0.33
N PHE A 30 -4.27 12.04 -0.28
CA PHE A 30 -5.39 12.95 -0.48
C PHE A 30 -5.63 13.91 0.70
N ILE A 31 -5.13 13.57 1.89
CA ILE A 31 -5.30 14.38 3.10
C ILE A 31 -4.30 15.54 3.06
N ARG A 32 -4.78 16.77 3.30
CA ARG A 32 -3.91 17.94 3.39
C ARG A 32 -2.83 17.78 4.47
N PRO A 33 -1.64 18.32 4.22
CA PRO A 33 -0.49 18.13 5.11
C PRO A 33 -0.68 18.81 6.46
N ARG A 34 0.05 18.35 7.45
CA ARG A 34 0.11 18.93 8.79
C ARG A 34 0.37 20.44 8.73
N GLY A 35 -0.35 21.19 9.54
CA GLY A 35 -0.26 22.66 9.58
C GLY A 35 -1.05 23.38 8.49
N ALA A 36 -1.67 22.66 7.55
CA ALA A 36 -2.53 23.29 6.56
C ALA A 36 -3.80 23.84 7.23
N PHE A 37 -4.17 25.07 6.86
CA PHE A 37 -5.30 25.77 7.46
C PHE A 37 -6.65 25.18 7.02
N ILE A 38 -7.58 25.09 7.98
CA ILE A 38 -8.95 24.62 7.76
C ILE A 38 -9.88 25.83 7.84
N ASN A 39 -10.26 26.39 6.70
CA ASN A 39 -11.06 27.62 6.61
C ASN A 39 -12.39 27.58 7.40
N GLY A 40 -13.00 26.39 7.55
CA GLY A 40 -14.31 26.28 8.21
C GLY A 40 -14.29 26.41 9.73
N ILE A 41 -13.16 26.14 10.38
CA ILE A 41 -13.04 26.13 11.86
C ILE A 41 -11.86 26.94 12.37
N GLY A 42 -11.08 27.56 11.50
CA GLY A 42 -9.98 28.47 11.87
C GLY A 42 -8.79 27.82 12.59
N VAL A 43 -8.56 26.50 12.38
CA VAL A 43 -7.45 25.76 12.98
C VAL A 43 -6.61 25.05 11.91
N GLU A 44 -5.45 24.57 12.30
CA GLU A 44 -4.56 23.77 11.47
C GLU A 44 -4.92 22.29 11.55
N THR A 45 -4.75 21.55 10.43
CA THR A 45 -4.94 20.11 10.40
C THR A 45 -3.78 19.38 11.07
N PRO A 46 -4.05 18.23 11.72
CA PRO A 46 -3.00 17.38 12.29
C PRO A 46 -2.18 16.60 11.23
N GLY A 47 -2.62 16.58 9.96
CA GLY A 47 -1.94 15.93 8.85
C GLY A 47 -2.24 14.45 8.67
N SER A 48 -1.68 13.87 7.58
CA SER A 48 -1.96 12.51 7.14
C SER A 48 -1.61 11.46 8.19
N VAL A 49 -0.43 11.55 8.79
CA VAL A 49 0.08 10.55 9.74
C VAL A 49 -0.78 10.48 11.01
N ARG A 50 -1.28 11.62 11.48
CA ARG A 50 -2.16 11.64 12.67
C ARG A 50 -3.54 11.05 12.37
N PHE A 51 -4.08 11.27 11.16
CA PHE A 51 -5.29 10.56 10.76
C PHE A 51 -5.06 9.06 10.65
N MET A 52 -3.90 8.60 10.19
CA MET A 52 -3.57 7.18 10.18
C MET A 52 -3.62 6.54 11.57
N GLU A 53 -3.27 7.27 12.64
CA GLU A 53 -3.38 6.77 14.03
C GLU A 53 -4.84 6.43 14.39
N LEU A 54 -5.84 7.19 13.87
CA LEU A 54 -7.25 6.87 14.04
C LEU A 54 -7.61 5.53 13.38
N PHE A 55 -7.12 5.32 12.16
CA PHE A 55 -7.32 4.06 11.41
C PHE A 55 -6.63 2.87 12.09
N ASP A 56 -5.41 3.08 12.61
CA ASP A 56 -4.65 2.07 13.36
C ASP A 56 -5.41 1.64 14.63
N LYS A 57 -5.89 2.63 15.39
CA LYS A 57 -6.65 2.37 16.63
C LYS A 57 -7.98 1.72 16.37
N SER A 58 -8.71 2.14 15.33
CA SER A 58 -9.94 1.49 14.90
C SER A 58 -9.70 0.02 14.54
N SER A 59 -8.64 -0.26 13.77
CA SER A 59 -8.25 -1.63 13.44
C SER A 59 -7.96 -2.46 14.68
N GLU A 60 -7.20 -1.91 15.63
CA GLU A 60 -6.91 -2.58 16.88
C GLU A 60 -8.20 -2.98 17.61
N ILE A 61 -9.14 -2.07 17.75
CA ILE A 61 -10.40 -2.30 18.48
C ILE A 61 -11.27 -3.33 17.76
N ILE A 62 -11.44 -3.19 16.43
CA ILE A 62 -12.33 -4.06 15.63
C ILE A 62 -11.78 -5.49 15.59
N THR A 63 -10.47 -5.66 15.54
CA THR A 63 -9.81 -6.97 15.40
C THR A 63 -9.43 -7.60 16.73
N SER A 64 -9.49 -6.89 17.85
CA SER A 64 -9.02 -7.40 19.15
C SER A 64 -9.99 -8.39 19.82
N GLY A 65 -11.25 -8.42 19.42
CA GLY A 65 -12.30 -9.21 20.11
C GLY A 65 -12.49 -8.79 21.57
N SER A 66 -13.12 -9.64 22.37
CA SER A 66 -13.41 -9.37 23.80
C SER A 66 -12.21 -9.52 24.75
N GLY A 67 -10.99 -9.75 24.23
CA GLY A 67 -9.81 -9.96 25.03
C GLY A 67 -9.81 -11.31 25.80
N LYS A 68 -8.95 -11.42 26.84
CA LYS A 68 -8.74 -12.66 27.60
C LYS A 68 -9.93 -13.10 28.47
N LYS A 69 -10.90 -12.23 28.73
CA LYS A 69 -12.11 -12.52 29.54
C LYS A 69 -13.33 -12.67 28.64
N SER A 70 -13.45 -13.81 27.97
CA SER A 70 -14.71 -14.14 27.29
C SER A 70 -15.74 -14.56 28.34
N ILE A 71 -16.87 -13.86 28.38
CA ILE A 71 -18.05 -14.24 29.17
C ILE A 71 -18.64 -15.55 28.64
N ASN A 72 -18.43 -15.82 27.36
CA ASN A 72 -18.96 -17.02 26.71
C ASN A 72 -17.86 -18.06 26.49
N LYS A 73 -17.83 -19.11 27.31
CA LYS A 73 -16.88 -20.23 27.21
C LYS A 73 -16.92 -20.98 25.86
N LYS A 74 -17.97 -20.77 25.04
CA LYS A 74 -18.12 -21.35 23.71
C LYS A 74 -17.42 -20.53 22.61
N ALA A 75 -16.98 -19.31 22.88
CA ALA A 75 -16.27 -18.49 21.93
C ALA A 75 -14.83 -18.99 21.70
N LYS A 76 -14.68 -20.00 20.84
CA LYS A 76 -13.39 -20.56 20.41
C LYS A 76 -12.78 -19.85 19.19
N GLY A 77 -13.34 -18.73 18.77
CA GLY A 77 -12.87 -17.99 17.60
C GLY A 77 -11.46 -17.45 17.82
N LYS A 78 -10.53 -17.76 16.92
CA LYS A 78 -9.22 -17.08 16.88
C LYS A 78 -9.45 -15.61 16.50
N ILE A 79 -8.93 -14.70 17.31
CA ILE A 79 -8.84 -13.29 16.97
C ILE A 79 -7.95 -13.18 15.73
N ARG A 80 -8.51 -12.70 14.62
CA ARG A 80 -7.76 -12.50 13.38
C ARG A 80 -7.24 -11.06 13.34
N LYS A 81 -5.96 -10.94 12.99
CA LYS A 81 -5.36 -9.63 12.76
C LYS A 81 -5.74 -9.19 11.35
N GLY A 82 -6.45 -8.08 11.23
CA GLY A 82 -6.62 -7.41 9.94
C GLY A 82 -5.28 -6.92 9.43
N ALA A 83 -5.03 -7.06 8.13
CA ALA A 83 -3.84 -6.54 7.49
C ALA A 83 -4.18 -5.18 6.85
N LEU A 84 -3.49 -4.13 7.27
CA LEU A 84 -3.62 -2.80 6.71
C LEU A 84 -2.36 -2.42 5.94
N MET A 85 -2.53 -1.74 4.82
CA MET A 85 -1.45 -1.02 4.15
C MET A 85 -1.76 0.47 4.14
N GLY A 86 -0.82 1.27 4.60
CA GLY A 86 -0.82 2.71 4.46
C GLY A 86 0.17 3.13 3.40
N VAL A 87 -0.29 3.88 2.42
CA VAL A 87 0.55 4.44 1.35
C VAL A 87 0.59 5.95 1.50
N LEU A 88 1.75 6.54 1.27
CA LEU A 88 1.92 7.98 1.07
C LEU A 88 2.83 8.19 -0.13
N ASP A 89 2.47 9.16 -0.98
CA ASP A 89 3.26 9.46 -2.16
C ASP A 89 4.49 10.29 -1.81
N CYS A 90 5.59 10.06 -2.51
CA CYS A 90 6.89 10.70 -2.25
C CYS A 90 6.88 12.23 -2.42
N TRP A 91 5.87 12.80 -3.09
CA TRP A 91 5.68 14.24 -3.26
C TRP A 91 4.91 14.90 -2.11
N HIS A 92 4.29 14.12 -1.20
CA HIS A 92 3.44 14.67 -0.15
C HIS A 92 4.27 15.34 0.95
N PRO A 93 3.88 16.52 1.47
CA PRO A 93 4.66 17.23 2.48
C PRO A 93 4.86 16.47 3.80
N ASP A 94 3.94 15.58 4.19
CA ASP A 94 4.07 14.76 5.40
C ASP A 94 4.96 13.51 5.18
N ILE A 95 5.63 13.37 4.02
CA ILE A 95 6.38 12.15 3.68
C ILE A 95 7.51 11.85 4.67
N ILE A 96 8.18 12.87 5.18
CA ILE A 96 9.27 12.72 6.15
C ILE A 96 8.74 12.15 7.47
N GLU A 97 7.62 12.70 7.98
CA GLU A 97 6.96 12.16 9.18
C GLU A 97 6.47 10.73 8.97
N PHE A 98 5.93 10.44 7.78
CA PHE A 98 5.46 9.10 7.42
C PHE A 98 6.59 8.07 7.40
N ILE A 99 7.73 8.34 6.74
CA ILE A 99 8.87 7.45 6.66
C ILE A 99 9.41 7.12 8.06
N THR A 100 9.41 8.12 8.94
CA THR A 100 9.98 8.00 10.29
C THR A 100 8.95 7.56 11.34
N ALA A 101 7.66 7.44 11.00
CA ALA A 101 6.58 7.20 11.95
C ALA A 101 6.78 5.96 12.83
N LYS A 102 7.31 4.88 12.26
CA LYS A 102 7.55 3.61 12.97
C LYS A 102 8.92 3.50 13.64
N GLN A 103 9.77 4.50 13.53
CA GLN A 103 11.00 4.54 14.32
C GLN A 103 10.70 4.62 15.83
N ASN A 104 9.54 5.20 16.18
CA ASN A 104 9.01 5.17 17.54
C ASN A 104 8.20 3.88 17.76
N ALA A 105 8.59 3.10 18.77
CA ALA A 105 7.92 1.84 19.08
C ALA A 105 6.42 2.04 19.38
N GLY A 106 5.57 1.22 18.76
CA GLY A 106 4.13 1.20 19.01
C GLY A 106 3.27 2.11 18.12
N LYS A 107 3.86 3.01 17.34
CA LYS A 107 3.09 3.80 16.36
C LYS A 107 2.71 2.97 15.13
N LEU A 108 1.48 3.15 14.64
CA LEU A 108 0.93 2.54 13.43
C LEU A 108 1.16 1.02 13.35
N SER A 109 0.99 0.32 14.49
CA SER A 109 1.37 -1.09 14.66
C SER A 109 0.55 -2.07 13.82
N LYS A 110 -0.60 -1.66 13.31
CA LYS A 110 -1.50 -2.47 12.47
C LYS A 110 -1.27 -2.22 10.97
N PHE A 111 -0.58 -1.15 10.63
CA PHE A 111 -0.23 -0.84 9.24
C PHE A 111 1.08 -1.51 8.81
N ASN A 112 1.12 -1.91 7.55
CA ASN A 112 2.34 -1.96 6.77
C ASN A 112 2.44 -0.63 6.01
N LEU A 113 3.52 0.10 6.18
CA LEU A 113 3.73 1.38 5.52
C LEU A 113 4.48 1.20 4.21
N SER A 114 4.07 1.93 3.18
CA SER A 114 4.77 1.96 1.89
C SER A 114 4.78 3.36 1.30
N VAL A 115 5.93 3.79 0.81
CA VAL A 115 6.07 5.02 0.01
C VAL A 115 5.79 4.68 -1.44
N ASN A 116 4.88 5.41 -2.07
CA ASN A 116 4.73 5.37 -3.52
C ASN A 116 5.77 6.32 -4.15
N CYS A 117 6.76 5.74 -4.82
CA CYS A 117 7.77 6.47 -5.56
C CYS A 117 7.34 6.59 -7.02
N SER A 118 7.03 7.81 -7.46
CA SER A 118 6.66 8.06 -8.86
C SER A 118 7.85 7.85 -9.80
N ASP A 119 7.56 7.57 -11.06
CA ASP A 119 8.58 7.47 -12.11
C ASP A 119 9.42 8.75 -12.19
N LYS A 120 8.80 9.93 -12.00
CA LYS A 120 9.49 11.22 -11.99
C LYS A 120 10.52 11.32 -10.85
N PHE A 121 10.16 10.85 -9.66
CA PHE A 121 11.09 10.80 -8.53
C PHE A 121 12.23 9.81 -8.79
N MET A 122 11.89 8.61 -9.26
CA MET A 122 12.89 7.57 -9.53
C MET A 122 13.88 7.98 -10.63
N ASN A 123 13.42 8.70 -11.66
CA ASN A 123 14.32 9.23 -12.68
C ASN A 123 15.34 10.21 -12.08
N LYS A 124 14.95 11.06 -11.14
CA LYS A 124 15.90 11.93 -10.41
C LYS A 124 16.86 11.15 -9.49
N VAL A 125 16.38 10.06 -8.88
CA VAL A 125 17.26 9.14 -8.11
C VAL A 125 18.32 8.51 -9.03
N LEU A 126 17.93 8.07 -10.22
CA LEU A 126 18.87 7.53 -11.22
C LEU A 126 19.86 8.59 -11.71
N GLU A 127 19.40 9.83 -11.91
CA GLU A 127 20.26 10.96 -12.25
C GLU A 127 21.34 11.19 -11.20
N VAL A 128 20.98 11.18 -9.92
CA VAL A 128 21.93 11.25 -8.79
C VAL A 128 22.93 10.10 -8.84
N ASP A 129 22.48 8.86 -9.07
CA ASP A 129 23.35 7.68 -9.15
C ASP A 129 24.32 7.78 -10.35
N GLU A 130 23.87 8.28 -11.48
CA GLU A 130 24.74 8.53 -12.65
C GLU A 130 25.78 9.60 -12.39
N LEU A 131 25.41 10.70 -11.72
CA LEU A 131 26.37 11.75 -11.34
C LEU A 131 27.43 11.20 -10.37
N LYS A 132 27.04 10.37 -9.41
CA LYS A 132 27.96 9.68 -8.51
C LYS A 132 28.94 8.77 -9.26
N LYS A 133 28.47 8.00 -10.22
CA LYS A 133 29.31 7.13 -11.07
C LYS A 133 30.29 7.92 -11.90
N LYS A 134 29.94 9.12 -12.33
CA LYS A 134 30.81 10.06 -13.06
C LYS A 134 31.74 10.86 -12.14
N SER A 135 31.73 10.60 -10.83
CA SER A 135 32.50 11.37 -9.83
C SER A 135 32.21 12.86 -9.85
N ALA A 136 30.99 13.24 -10.12
CA ALA A 136 30.49 14.62 -10.09
C ALA A 136 30.72 15.27 -8.72
N SER A 137 30.85 16.59 -8.69
CA SER A 137 31.02 17.34 -7.44
C SER A 137 29.79 17.23 -6.54
N ARG A 138 29.99 17.40 -5.22
CA ARG A 138 28.87 17.42 -4.27
C ARG A 138 27.84 18.51 -4.61
N GLU A 139 28.31 19.67 -5.09
CA GLU A 139 27.46 20.77 -5.50
C GLU A 139 26.55 20.42 -6.68
N GLU A 140 27.02 19.61 -7.64
CA GLU A 140 26.21 19.16 -8.77
C GLU A 140 25.12 18.17 -8.32
N ILE A 141 25.48 17.22 -7.45
CA ILE A 141 24.53 16.27 -6.89
C ILE A 141 23.44 17.00 -6.05
N ASP A 142 23.85 17.95 -5.25
CA ASP A 142 22.97 18.71 -4.35
C ASP A 142 21.96 19.61 -5.09
N LYS A 143 22.18 19.90 -6.38
CA LYS A 143 21.22 20.61 -7.24
C LYS A 143 20.03 19.75 -7.65
N ILE A 144 20.13 18.43 -7.55
CA ILE A 144 19.02 17.54 -7.87
C ILE A 144 18.06 17.53 -6.68
N THR A 145 16.97 18.26 -6.82
CA THR A 145 15.99 18.49 -5.76
C THR A 145 14.62 17.90 -6.10
N TRP A 146 13.82 17.69 -5.05
CA TRP A 146 12.44 17.22 -5.11
C TRP A 146 11.55 18.14 -4.29
N ASP A 147 10.46 18.60 -4.91
CA ASP A 147 9.50 19.46 -4.25
C ASP A 147 8.42 18.63 -3.55
N LEU A 148 8.18 18.92 -2.30
CA LEU A 148 7.06 18.45 -1.52
C LEU A 148 5.91 19.42 -1.71
N ILE A 149 4.86 18.96 -2.40
CA ILE A 149 3.81 19.81 -2.95
C ILE A 149 2.43 19.38 -2.47
N PHE A 150 1.49 20.31 -2.51
CA PHE A 150 0.09 19.99 -2.28
C PHE A 150 -0.81 20.97 -3.05
N PRO A 151 -2.02 20.56 -3.48
CA PRO A 151 -2.98 21.47 -4.12
C PRO A 151 -3.31 22.71 -3.30
N VAL A 152 -3.57 23.81 -3.96
CA VAL A 152 -4.12 25.00 -3.32
C VAL A 152 -5.54 24.70 -2.85
N THR A 153 -5.74 24.52 -1.54
CA THR A 153 -7.00 24.05 -0.94
C THR A 153 -8.16 25.03 -1.05
N THR A 154 -7.86 26.31 -1.39
CA THR A 154 -8.86 27.35 -1.65
C THR A 154 -9.33 27.39 -3.10
N HIS A 155 -8.70 26.61 -4.00
CA HIS A 155 -9.10 26.56 -5.39
C HIS A 155 -10.52 25.98 -5.53
N GLU A 156 -11.35 26.57 -6.41
CA GLU A 156 -12.77 26.21 -6.56
C GLU A 156 -13.03 24.73 -6.85
N LYS A 157 -12.13 24.09 -7.60
CA LYS A 157 -12.19 22.67 -7.97
C LYS A 157 -11.70 21.72 -6.89
N TYR A 158 -11.07 22.24 -5.83
CA TYR A 158 -10.47 21.39 -4.80
C TYR A 158 -11.48 20.40 -4.17
N LYS A 159 -12.66 20.90 -3.80
CA LYS A 159 -13.68 20.05 -3.16
C LYS A 159 -14.33 19.02 -4.08
N SER A 160 -14.33 19.26 -5.39
CA SER A 160 -15.00 18.40 -6.36
C SER A 160 -14.07 17.45 -7.13
N GLU A 161 -12.79 17.83 -7.30
CA GLU A 161 -11.88 17.13 -8.18
C GLU A 161 -10.59 16.65 -7.51
N TRP A 162 -10.33 17.00 -6.23
CA TRP A 162 -9.18 16.47 -5.51
C TRP A 162 -9.49 15.12 -4.85
N PHE A 163 -8.83 14.08 -5.34
CA PHE A 163 -8.96 12.71 -4.81
C PHE A 163 -7.61 12.06 -4.47
N GLY A 164 -6.52 12.84 -4.45
CA GLY A 164 -5.18 12.36 -4.10
C GLY A 164 -4.26 12.10 -5.28
N ASP A 165 -4.70 12.36 -6.51
CA ASP A 165 -3.87 12.23 -7.71
C ASP A 165 -3.30 13.60 -8.10
N ILE A 166 -2.01 13.80 -7.82
CA ILE A 166 -1.32 15.06 -8.12
C ILE A 166 -1.04 15.24 -9.61
N GLU A 167 -0.90 14.13 -10.35
CA GLU A 167 -0.66 14.21 -11.78
C GLU A 167 -1.92 14.63 -12.53
N ASP A 168 -3.08 14.06 -12.18
CA ASP A 168 -4.37 14.49 -12.72
C ASP A 168 -4.62 15.98 -12.40
N TRP A 169 -4.35 16.39 -11.15
CA TRP A 169 -4.50 17.77 -10.71
C TRP A 169 -3.65 18.76 -11.53
N THR A 170 -2.36 18.46 -11.66
CA THR A 170 -1.42 19.33 -12.39
C THR A 170 -1.64 19.31 -13.91
N THR A 171 -2.05 18.19 -14.47
CA THR A 171 -2.36 18.07 -15.91
C THR A 171 -3.56 18.92 -16.29
N LYS A 172 -4.53 19.09 -15.38
CA LYS A 172 -5.66 20.04 -15.54
C LYS A 172 -5.26 21.50 -15.39
N GLY A 173 -3.99 21.78 -15.10
CA GLY A 173 -3.48 23.15 -14.90
C GLY A 173 -3.89 23.79 -13.57
N TYR A 174 -4.32 23.00 -12.58
CA TYR A 174 -4.73 23.51 -11.29
C TYR A 174 -3.53 23.84 -10.39
N PRO A 175 -3.63 24.89 -9.56
CA PRO A 175 -2.49 25.40 -8.81
C PRO A 175 -2.08 24.49 -7.65
N ILE A 176 -0.77 24.47 -7.41
CA ILE A 176 -0.14 23.76 -6.30
C ILE A 176 0.69 24.73 -5.43
N ASN A 177 0.87 24.36 -4.17
CA ASN A 177 1.83 24.98 -3.26
C ASN A 177 3.04 24.09 -3.13
N ILE A 178 4.24 24.66 -3.23
CA ILE A 178 5.49 24.01 -2.82
C ILE A 178 5.69 24.36 -1.35
N LEU A 179 5.58 23.35 -0.47
CA LEU A 179 5.73 23.57 0.97
C LEU A 179 7.18 23.39 1.42
N GLN A 180 7.92 22.51 0.75
CA GLN A 180 9.32 22.27 1.04
C GLN A 180 10.01 21.73 -0.21
N THR A 181 11.31 22.06 -0.38
CA THR A 181 12.19 21.46 -1.38
C THR A 181 13.29 20.70 -0.65
N VAL A 182 13.52 19.44 -1.01
CA VAL A 182 14.53 18.57 -0.41
C VAL A 182 15.50 18.03 -1.45
N LYS A 183 16.71 17.63 -1.06
CA LYS A 183 17.63 16.93 -1.94
C LYS A 183 17.10 15.53 -2.22
N VAL A 184 17.11 15.10 -3.48
CA VAL A 184 16.63 13.76 -3.89
C VAL A 184 17.43 12.68 -3.19
N GLU A 185 18.75 12.80 -3.16
CA GLU A 185 19.64 11.84 -2.48
C GLU A 185 19.23 11.66 -1.01
N TRP A 186 19.07 12.77 -0.29
CA TRP A 186 18.71 12.73 1.13
C TRP A 186 17.36 12.04 1.38
N LEU A 187 16.34 12.33 0.56
CA LEU A 187 15.02 11.70 0.72
C LEU A 187 15.09 10.20 0.40
N TRP A 188 15.84 9.82 -0.64
CA TRP A 188 16.03 8.41 -1.00
C TRP A 188 16.79 7.65 0.09
N ASP A 189 17.85 8.24 0.63
CA ASP A 189 18.61 7.66 1.74
C ASP A 189 17.74 7.51 3.00
N LEU A 190 16.88 8.48 3.30
CA LEU A 190 15.95 8.40 4.42
C LEU A 190 14.98 7.22 4.27
N ILE A 191 14.41 7.02 3.06
CA ILE A 191 13.53 5.88 2.77
C ILE A 191 14.27 4.56 2.94
N THR A 192 15.41 4.41 2.26
CA THR A 192 16.17 3.16 2.24
C THR A 192 16.74 2.80 3.61
N GLN A 193 17.22 3.79 4.36
CA GLN A 193 17.76 3.60 5.70
C GLN A 193 16.67 3.22 6.71
N SER A 194 15.49 3.83 6.60
CA SER A 194 14.33 3.46 7.43
C SER A 194 13.88 2.03 7.13
N THR A 195 13.83 1.66 5.86
CA THR A 195 13.51 0.28 5.42
C THR A 195 14.54 -0.71 5.95
N PHE A 196 15.82 -0.39 5.85
CA PHE A 196 16.89 -1.24 6.37
C PHE A 196 16.77 -1.47 7.88
N ASN A 197 16.50 -0.40 8.65
CA ASN A 197 16.47 -0.45 10.10
C ASN A 197 15.22 -1.13 10.68
N ARG A 198 14.08 -1.07 9.98
CA ARG A 198 12.76 -1.47 10.49
C ARG A 198 11.94 -2.36 9.57
N ASN A 199 12.46 -2.72 8.39
CA ASN A 199 11.73 -3.38 7.30
C ASN A 199 10.51 -2.57 6.81
N GLU A 200 10.47 -1.27 7.13
CA GLU A 200 9.43 -0.33 6.74
C GLU A 200 9.98 1.10 6.68
N PRO A 201 9.45 1.94 5.77
CA PRO A 201 8.40 1.66 4.80
C PRO A 201 8.87 0.74 3.65
N GLY A 202 7.94 0.00 3.05
CA GLY A 202 8.15 -0.61 1.73
C GLY A 202 8.13 0.46 0.64
N ILE A 203 8.48 0.08 -0.58
CA ILE A 203 8.43 0.96 -1.75
C ILE A 203 7.42 0.38 -2.74
N LEU A 204 6.56 1.24 -3.27
CA LEU A 204 5.63 0.93 -4.34
C LEU A 204 5.93 1.79 -5.57
N PHE A 205 5.70 1.23 -6.75
CA PHE A 205 5.81 1.90 -8.04
C PHE A 205 4.43 1.87 -8.71
N LEU A 206 3.50 2.69 -8.20
CA LEU A 206 2.12 2.64 -8.66
C LEU A 206 1.98 3.16 -10.10
N ASP A 207 2.85 4.05 -10.57
CA ASP A 207 2.88 4.46 -11.97
C ASP A 207 3.09 3.25 -12.89
N ARG A 208 4.03 2.36 -12.53
CA ARG A 208 4.26 1.11 -13.26
C ARG A 208 3.10 0.15 -13.15
N ALA A 209 2.51 0.02 -11.93
CA ALA A 209 1.32 -0.79 -11.72
C ALA A 209 0.17 -0.31 -12.60
N ASN A 210 -0.06 1.00 -12.68
CA ASN A 210 -1.10 1.60 -13.52
C ASN A 210 -0.79 1.49 -15.01
N TYR A 211 0.47 1.65 -15.43
CA TYR A 211 0.86 1.46 -16.82
C TYR A 211 0.52 0.04 -17.34
N PHE A 212 0.75 -0.99 -16.51
CA PHE A 212 0.41 -2.37 -16.84
C PHE A 212 -1.01 -2.78 -16.42
N ASN A 213 -1.77 -1.89 -15.79
CA ASN A 213 -3.15 -2.17 -15.41
C ASN A 213 -4.03 -2.20 -16.66
N GLN A 214 -4.58 -3.35 -16.96
CA GLN A 214 -5.48 -3.52 -18.11
C GLN A 214 -6.81 -2.76 -17.96
N LEU A 215 -7.08 -2.22 -16.77
CA LEU A 215 -8.25 -1.42 -16.44
C LEU A 215 -7.92 0.07 -16.25
N ASN A 216 -6.74 0.52 -16.67
CA ASN A 216 -6.25 1.90 -16.47
C ASN A 216 -7.20 2.98 -17.02
N TYR A 217 -7.99 2.64 -18.04
CA TYR A 217 -9.01 3.52 -18.62
C TYR A 217 -10.25 3.70 -17.73
N LYS A 218 -10.39 2.91 -16.68
CA LYS A 218 -11.54 2.89 -15.76
C LYS A 218 -11.15 3.15 -14.32
N GLU A 219 -10.00 2.62 -13.92
CA GLU A 219 -9.56 2.59 -12.53
C GLU A 219 -8.10 2.98 -12.43
N HIS A 220 -7.81 3.79 -11.45
CA HIS A 220 -6.43 4.10 -11.05
C HIS A 220 -6.11 3.38 -9.74
N ILE A 221 -5.06 2.54 -9.77
CA ILE A 221 -4.56 1.86 -8.59
C ILE A 221 -3.76 2.87 -7.77
N ASN A 222 -4.23 3.21 -6.59
CA ASN A 222 -3.57 4.16 -5.68
C ASN A 222 -3.09 3.53 -4.37
N ALA A 223 -3.44 2.28 -4.12
CA ALA A 223 -2.98 1.49 -2.98
C ALA A 223 -3.10 0.00 -3.30
N CYS A 224 -2.39 -0.83 -2.53
CA CYS A 224 -2.57 -2.28 -2.53
C CYS A 224 -2.77 -2.79 -1.10
N ASN A 225 -3.17 -4.04 -0.95
CA ASN A 225 -3.17 -4.70 0.35
C ASN A 225 -2.05 -5.76 0.40
N PRO A 226 -1.53 -6.10 1.59
CA PRO A 226 -0.39 -7.01 1.73
C PRO A 226 -0.80 -8.50 1.71
N CYS A 227 -1.89 -8.87 1.03
CA CYS A 227 -2.39 -10.24 1.01
C CYS A 227 -2.00 -10.96 -0.28
N VAL A 228 -1.52 -12.20 -0.15
CA VAL A 228 -1.23 -13.11 -1.27
C VAL A 228 -2.06 -14.37 -1.17
N ALA A 229 -2.37 -15.01 -2.32
CA ALA A 229 -3.11 -16.27 -2.33
C ALA A 229 -2.29 -17.39 -1.67
N GLY A 230 -2.94 -18.23 -0.86
CA GLY A 230 -2.26 -19.29 -0.11
C GLY A 230 -1.62 -20.38 -0.97
N ASP A 231 -1.98 -20.50 -2.24
CA ASP A 231 -1.41 -21.43 -3.21
C ASP A 231 -0.29 -20.81 -4.08
N MET A 232 0.07 -19.53 -3.83
CA MET A 232 1.25 -18.95 -4.46
C MET A 232 2.50 -19.69 -4.01
N LEU A 233 3.33 -20.10 -4.98
CA LEU A 233 4.58 -20.77 -4.71
C LEU A 233 5.67 -19.77 -4.35
N VAL A 234 6.36 -20.04 -3.25
CA VAL A 234 7.54 -19.30 -2.81
C VAL A 234 8.74 -20.22 -2.65
N SER A 235 9.91 -19.71 -2.97
CA SER A 235 11.16 -20.47 -2.78
C SER A 235 11.67 -20.24 -1.36
N VAL A 236 11.95 -21.31 -0.64
CA VAL A 236 12.36 -21.29 0.75
C VAL A 236 13.59 -22.18 0.97
N ILE A 237 14.29 -21.97 2.08
CA ILE A 237 15.23 -22.94 2.63
C ILE A 237 14.61 -23.52 3.91
N ILE A 238 14.45 -24.84 3.93
CA ILE A 238 13.99 -25.62 5.08
C ILE A 238 15.07 -26.63 5.42
N LYS A 239 15.60 -26.56 6.65
CA LYS A 239 16.67 -27.45 7.12
C LYS A 239 17.86 -27.53 6.14
N GLY A 240 18.26 -26.38 5.60
CA GLY A 240 19.39 -26.25 4.67
C GLY A 240 19.13 -26.67 3.22
N LYS A 241 17.91 -27.11 2.87
CA LYS A 241 17.53 -27.48 1.48
C LYS A 241 16.63 -26.41 0.87
N ALA A 242 16.92 -26.06 -0.38
CA ALA A 242 16.09 -25.13 -1.16
C ALA A 242 14.88 -25.88 -1.75
N GLU A 243 13.68 -25.39 -1.47
CA GLU A 243 12.41 -25.99 -1.91
C GLU A 243 11.46 -24.90 -2.41
N LYS A 244 10.43 -25.29 -3.16
CA LYS A 244 9.29 -24.43 -3.49
C LYS A 244 8.06 -24.99 -2.79
N ILE A 245 7.48 -24.19 -1.92
CA ILE A 245 6.26 -24.55 -1.20
C ILE A 245 5.19 -23.49 -1.42
N CYS A 246 3.93 -23.84 -1.22
CA CYS A 246 2.89 -22.83 -1.30
C CYS A 246 2.88 -21.95 -0.05
N MET A 247 2.43 -20.71 -0.19
CA MET A 247 2.42 -19.73 0.91
C MET A 247 1.65 -20.23 2.13
N ARG A 248 0.58 -21.02 1.93
CA ARG A 248 -0.19 -21.64 3.02
C ARG A 248 0.68 -22.57 3.85
N ASP A 249 1.43 -23.43 3.19
CA ASP A 249 2.28 -24.43 3.86
C ASP A 249 3.47 -23.73 4.55
N LEU A 250 4.01 -22.69 3.93
CA LEU A 250 5.03 -21.85 4.58
C LEU A 250 4.53 -21.28 5.91
N VAL A 251 3.31 -20.73 5.92
CA VAL A 251 2.72 -20.16 7.15
C VAL A 251 2.58 -21.21 8.25
N GLU A 252 2.13 -22.42 7.91
CA GLU A 252 1.99 -23.49 8.90
C GLU A 252 3.35 -24.01 9.39
N LEU A 253 4.31 -24.24 8.51
CA LEU A 253 5.66 -24.67 8.87
C LEU A 253 6.40 -23.64 9.69
N TRP A 254 6.29 -22.34 9.36
CA TRP A 254 6.95 -21.26 10.09
C TRP A 254 6.45 -21.08 11.52
N LYS A 255 5.24 -21.55 11.85
CA LYS A 255 4.74 -21.55 13.24
C LYS A 255 5.58 -22.44 14.15
N SER A 256 6.08 -23.57 13.63
CA SER A 256 6.87 -24.57 14.37
C SER A 256 8.38 -24.39 14.17
N ASP A 257 8.80 -23.89 13.02
CA ASP A 257 10.22 -23.71 12.66
C ASP A 257 10.50 -22.28 12.21
N LYS A 258 11.14 -21.50 13.05
CA LYS A 258 11.49 -20.10 12.79
C LYS A 258 12.78 -19.95 11.98
N SER A 259 13.48 -21.03 11.69
CA SER A 259 14.73 -21.02 10.91
C SER A 259 14.50 -21.05 9.39
N ILE A 260 13.25 -21.13 8.94
CA ILE A 260 12.90 -21.11 7.53
C ILE A 260 13.23 -19.76 6.92
N LYS A 261 13.95 -19.77 5.82
CA LYS A 261 14.30 -18.58 5.05
C LYS A 261 13.51 -18.51 3.74
N VAL A 262 13.17 -17.32 3.29
CA VAL A 262 12.46 -17.07 2.03
C VAL A 262 13.39 -16.41 1.02
N LYS A 263 13.27 -16.80 -0.25
CA LYS A 263 14.04 -16.20 -1.34
C LYS A 263 13.56 -14.77 -1.61
N GLY A 264 14.48 -13.83 -1.56
CA GLY A 264 14.25 -12.41 -1.81
C GLY A 264 15.39 -11.79 -2.61
N TYR A 265 15.24 -10.53 -3.00
CA TYR A 265 16.29 -9.77 -3.67
C TYR A 265 17.02 -8.90 -2.64
N ASN A 266 18.35 -8.99 -2.63
CA ASN A 266 19.18 -8.11 -1.83
C ASN A 266 19.65 -6.93 -2.70
N GLU A 267 19.11 -5.76 -2.40
CA GLU A 267 19.42 -4.55 -3.19
C GLU A 267 20.84 -4.03 -2.99
N GLN A 268 21.46 -4.30 -1.86
CA GLN A 268 22.81 -3.83 -1.54
C GLN A 268 23.88 -4.52 -2.38
N ILE A 269 23.76 -5.84 -2.50
CA ILE A 269 24.70 -6.66 -3.27
C ILE A 269 24.14 -7.07 -4.64
N LYS A 270 22.94 -6.57 -5.00
CA LYS A 270 22.25 -6.84 -6.27
C LYS A 270 22.11 -8.34 -6.59
N THR A 271 21.95 -9.16 -5.56
CA THR A 271 21.80 -10.60 -5.68
C THR A 271 20.49 -11.07 -5.12
N ILE A 272 20.03 -12.21 -5.63
CA ILE A 272 18.89 -12.94 -5.04
C ILE A 272 19.47 -13.86 -3.98
N ASP A 273 18.98 -13.74 -2.73
CA ASP A 273 19.41 -14.54 -1.59
C ASP A 273 18.22 -14.97 -0.73
N TYR A 274 18.48 -15.68 0.36
CA TYR A 274 17.48 -16.17 1.28
C TYR A 274 17.53 -15.41 2.61
N PHE A 275 16.39 -14.88 3.02
CA PHE A 275 16.22 -14.02 4.19
C PHE A 275 15.36 -14.66 5.25
N ASP A 276 15.60 -14.31 6.49
CA ASP A 276 14.78 -14.73 7.62
C ASP A 276 13.39 -14.11 7.51
N ILE A 277 12.38 -14.92 7.85
CA ILE A 277 10.98 -14.48 7.82
C ILE A 277 10.67 -13.77 9.13
N THR A 278 10.32 -12.49 9.07
CA THR A 278 9.96 -11.71 10.25
C THR A 278 8.55 -12.00 10.74
N ASN A 279 7.62 -12.26 9.82
CA ASN A 279 6.24 -12.65 10.13
C ASN A 279 5.61 -13.38 8.95
N ALA A 280 4.84 -14.43 9.26
CA ALA A 280 3.98 -15.12 8.31
C ALA A 280 2.69 -15.54 8.99
N CYS A 281 1.54 -15.14 8.43
CA CYS A 281 0.24 -15.45 9.00
C CYS A 281 -0.82 -15.72 7.93
N LEU A 282 -1.78 -16.59 8.27
CA LEU A 282 -2.96 -16.81 7.46
C LEU A 282 -3.97 -15.68 7.74
N THR A 283 -4.31 -14.91 6.73
CA THR A 283 -5.26 -13.79 6.84
C THR A 283 -6.71 -14.22 6.64
N LYS A 284 -6.96 -15.21 5.76
CA LYS A 284 -8.30 -15.77 5.52
C LYS A 284 -8.20 -17.29 5.33
N SER A 285 -8.92 -18.06 6.14
CA SER A 285 -9.08 -19.51 5.93
C SER A 285 -10.34 -19.75 5.10
N ASN A 286 -10.28 -20.75 4.20
CA ASN A 286 -11.43 -21.19 3.40
C ASN A 286 -12.05 -20.10 2.50
N ALA A 287 -11.24 -19.18 1.97
CA ALA A 287 -11.71 -18.31 0.91
C ALA A 287 -12.09 -19.17 -0.30
N LYS A 288 -13.34 -19.03 -0.77
CA LYS A 288 -13.77 -19.68 -2.00
C LYS A 288 -13.04 -19.01 -3.16
N ILE A 289 -12.16 -19.75 -3.82
CA ILE A 289 -11.44 -19.29 -5.01
C ILE A 289 -12.19 -19.82 -6.23
N LEU A 290 -12.56 -18.92 -7.11
CA LEU A 290 -13.16 -19.21 -8.40
C LEU A 290 -12.07 -19.13 -9.47
N LYS A 291 -12.05 -20.09 -10.37
CA LYS A 291 -11.27 -20.04 -11.60
C LYS A 291 -12.20 -19.53 -12.70
N ILE A 292 -11.93 -18.35 -13.21
CA ILE A 292 -12.63 -17.78 -14.35
C ILE A 292 -11.75 -18.05 -15.57
N THR A 293 -12.31 -18.71 -16.57
CA THR A 293 -11.61 -19.00 -17.83
C THR A 293 -12.36 -18.33 -18.97
N ASP A 294 -11.64 -17.53 -19.73
CA ASP A 294 -12.17 -16.98 -20.97
C ASP A 294 -12.24 -18.10 -22.03
N SER A 295 -13.44 -18.27 -22.59
CA SER A 295 -13.69 -19.35 -23.55
C SER A 295 -13.01 -19.15 -24.90
N ILE A 296 -12.66 -17.90 -25.25
CA ILE A 296 -12.04 -17.54 -26.53
C ILE A 296 -10.52 -17.69 -26.45
N SER A 297 -9.89 -17.07 -25.43
CA SER A 297 -8.43 -17.07 -25.32
C SER A 297 -7.87 -18.24 -24.53
N GLY A 298 -8.72 -18.98 -23.80
CA GLY A 298 -8.31 -20.05 -22.86
C GLY A 298 -7.56 -19.54 -21.63
N LYS A 299 -7.31 -18.23 -21.51
CA LYS A 299 -6.66 -17.63 -20.33
C LYS A 299 -7.56 -17.76 -19.12
N SER A 300 -6.96 -17.96 -17.96
CA SER A 300 -7.71 -18.07 -16.71
C SER A 300 -7.08 -17.26 -15.59
N ILE A 301 -7.95 -16.69 -14.74
CA ILE A 301 -7.56 -16.05 -13.49
C ILE A 301 -8.17 -16.78 -12.30
N ARG A 302 -7.52 -16.72 -11.15
CA ARG A 302 -8.02 -17.29 -9.89
C ARG A 302 -8.24 -16.18 -8.89
N VAL A 303 -9.48 -15.97 -8.51
CA VAL A 303 -9.92 -14.84 -7.68
C VAL A 303 -10.87 -15.32 -6.58
N THR A 304 -11.03 -14.53 -5.53
CA THR A 304 -12.07 -14.76 -4.51
C THR A 304 -13.46 -14.56 -5.09
N SER A 305 -14.46 -15.14 -4.46
CA SER A 305 -15.86 -15.09 -4.94
C SER A 305 -16.44 -13.67 -5.04
N ASP A 306 -15.96 -12.78 -4.20
CA ASP A 306 -16.33 -11.36 -4.10
C ASP A 306 -15.48 -10.43 -4.99
N HIS A 307 -14.48 -10.97 -5.69
CA HIS A 307 -13.68 -10.21 -6.61
C HIS A 307 -14.53 -9.69 -7.78
N LYS A 308 -14.46 -8.38 -8.03
CA LYS A 308 -15.21 -7.76 -9.13
C LYS A 308 -14.48 -7.93 -10.45
N VAL A 309 -15.15 -8.56 -11.41
CA VAL A 309 -14.67 -8.75 -12.78
C VAL A 309 -15.47 -7.84 -13.71
N PHE A 310 -14.77 -7.15 -14.57
CA PHE A 310 -15.45 -6.29 -15.56
C PHE A 310 -15.97 -7.11 -16.73
N THR A 311 -17.25 -6.91 -17.03
CA THR A 311 -17.94 -7.48 -18.21
C THR A 311 -18.44 -6.35 -19.10
N GLU A 312 -18.30 -6.48 -20.42
CA GLU A 312 -18.73 -5.45 -21.36
C GLU A 312 -20.24 -5.20 -21.33
N ASN A 313 -21.01 -6.27 -21.06
CA ASN A 313 -22.47 -6.24 -21.07
C ASN A 313 -23.12 -5.85 -19.74
N ARG A 314 -22.42 -5.98 -18.60
CA ARG A 314 -23.00 -5.70 -17.25
C ARG A 314 -22.12 -4.84 -16.36
N GLY A 315 -20.96 -4.37 -16.83
CA GLY A 315 -20.00 -3.66 -16.00
C GLY A 315 -19.32 -4.56 -14.97
N TYR A 316 -19.07 -4.04 -13.77
CA TYR A 316 -18.44 -4.81 -12.70
C TYR A 316 -19.39 -5.80 -12.06
N VAL A 317 -19.04 -7.08 -12.13
CA VAL A 317 -19.80 -8.19 -11.56
C VAL A 317 -18.90 -8.98 -10.64
N GLU A 318 -19.35 -9.28 -9.43
CA GLU A 318 -18.59 -10.18 -8.55
C GLU A 318 -18.43 -11.55 -9.21
N ALA A 319 -17.26 -12.14 -9.07
CA ALA A 319 -16.89 -13.41 -9.71
C ALA A 319 -17.93 -14.52 -9.49
N GLN A 320 -18.57 -14.55 -8.33
CA GLN A 320 -19.62 -15.52 -8.01
C GLN A 320 -20.93 -15.32 -8.79
N TYR A 321 -21.16 -14.14 -9.34
CA TYR A 321 -22.37 -13.81 -10.11
C TYR A 321 -22.12 -13.69 -11.61
N LEU A 322 -20.92 -14.07 -12.08
CA LEU A 322 -20.63 -14.17 -13.50
C LEU A 322 -21.48 -15.26 -14.14
N LYS A 323 -21.94 -14.99 -15.34
CA LYS A 323 -22.72 -15.90 -16.18
C LYS A 323 -21.92 -16.24 -17.43
N SER A 324 -22.25 -17.36 -18.05
CA SER A 324 -21.64 -17.77 -19.35
C SER A 324 -21.92 -16.80 -20.49
N THR A 325 -22.91 -15.90 -20.31
CA THR A 325 -23.28 -14.84 -21.25
C THR A 325 -22.50 -13.53 -21.02
N ASP A 326 -21.67 -13.47 -19.99
CA ASP A 326 -20.86 -12.29 -19.72
C ASP A 326 -19.67 -12.25 -20.66
N ILE A 327 -19.49 -11.10 -21.29
CA ILE A 327 -18.36 -10.87 -22.19
C ILE A 327 -17.25 -10.24 -21.37
N LEU A 328 -16.21 -11.02 -21.10
CA LEU A 328 -15.03 -10.52 -20.38
C LEU A 328 -14.22 -9.63 -21.35
N LYS A 329 -13.89 -8.43 -20.93
CA LYS A 329 -12.97 -7.60 -21.69
C LYS A 329 -11.54 -8.05 -21.36
N LEU A 330 -11.00 -8.86 -22.26
CA LEU A 330 -9.59 -9.27 -22.23
C LEU A 330 -8.84 -8.43 -23.24
N ASN A 331 -7.90 -7.63 -22.79
CA ASN A 331 -6.92 -6.97 -23.66
C ASN A 331 -5.63 -7.79 -23.67
#